data_92f887773f8212489c8ce948ff537c1e
#
_entry.id   92f887773f8212489c8ce948ff537c1e
#
_cell.length_a   1.000
_cell.length_b   1.000
_cell.length_c   1.000
_cell.angle_alpha   90.00
_cell.angle_beta   90.00
_cell.angle_gamma   90.00
#
_symmetry.space_group_name_H-M   'P 1'
#
loop_
_entity.id
_entity.type
_entity.pdbx_description
1 polymer ?
#
loop_
_entity_poly.entity_id
_entity_poly.type
_entity_poly.pdbx_seq_one_letter_code
_entity_poly.pdbx_strand_id
1 'polypeptide(L)'
;MNAAEKIAHAAERKAFEAMLDSLIRKSQKKDVCTVANDFVNMVQKIHSSVWTPETFEMLHQIANDPDSKWAHYAERLLRECDPYLLKTFLTAAAYEGGFRGFQQARANSEKYDCNIPWIVLMDPTSACNMRCAGCWAAEYGHKQNLTFEEMDRVLTEGAELGTHACLFTGGEPLMRKADIFRLCEKHRDIAFHAFTNGTLIDQAFCDELKRVGNFIVSVSIEGFEDANDGRRGAGHFEKALAAMDLMHKNHIPFGVSICYTSKNYKVVTSDEFLDMLISKGCFFAWYFHYMPVGMGATTDLLLNPEQRAYMKDRVREIRGLTGGKEIFAIDFQNDGEFTGGCIAGGKLYCHINAAGDVEPCVFIHYSGANIREKSFLECLQQPLFKEYRKGQPFNNNHLRPCPMLENPEYLPQMVARSGAHSTDLEAPESVEHLCNKCESYAACWRPEAEKLWDEEHRE
;
A
#
# COMPACT_ATOMS: atom_id res chain seq x y z
N MET A 1 -3.03 0.45 -27.72
CA MET A 1 -4.48 0.27 -28.05
C MET A 1 -4.78 0.85 -29.42
N ASN A 2 -5.49 0.10 -30.26
CA ASN A 2 -6.04 0.60 -31.52
C ASN A 2 -7.30 1.46 -31.29
N ALA A 3 -7.86 2.09 -32.34
CA ALA A 3 -9.01 2.98 -32.21
C ALA A 3 -10.29 2.28 -31.69
N ALA A 4 -10.54 1.04 -32.09
CA ALA A 4 -11.71 0.27 -31.65
C ALA A 4 -11.57 -0.11 -30.15
N GLU A 5 -10.38 -0.51 -29.70
CA GLU A 5 -10.09 -0.78 -28.29
C GLU A 5 -10.25 0.46 -27.40
N LYS A 6 -9.84 1.65 -27.90
CA LYS A 6 -10.04 2.92 -27.18
C LYS A 6 -11.52 3.27 -26.99
N ILE A 7 -12.34 3.03 -28.04
CA ILE A 7 -13.79 3.27 -27.98
C ILE A 7 -14.47 2.30 -27.00
N ALA A 8 -14.13 1.01 -27.08
CA ALA A 8 -14.65 0.00 -26.15
C ALA A 8 -14.29 0.34 -24.70
N HIS A 9 -13.03 0.64 -24.42
CA HIS A 9 -12.56 1.05 -23.10
C HIS A 9 -13.32 2.27 -22.55
N ALA A 10 -13.50 3.31 -23.38
CA ALA A 10 -14.24 4.50 -22.95
C ALA A 10 -15.71 4.19 -22.64
N ALA A 11 -16.34 3.27 -23.38
CA ALA A 11 -17.71 2.84 -23.13
C ALA A 11 -17.84 2.03 -21.83
N GLU A 12 -16.96 1.07 -21.60
CA GLU A 12 -16.90 0.26 -20.37
C GLU A 12 -16.64 1.11 -19.13
N ARG A 13 -15.68 2.05 -19.21
CA ARG A 13 -15.40 2.99 -18.13
C ARG A 13 -16.64 3.82 -17.77
N LYS A 14 -17.33 4.38 -18.76
CA LYS A 14 -18.58 5.12 -18.53
C LYS A 14 -19.69 4.26 -17.92
N ALA A 15 -19.80 2.99 -18.33
CA ALA A 15 -20.74 2.06 -17.73
C ALA A 15 -20.42 1.81 -16.24
N PHE A 16 -19.14 1.63 -15.90
CA PHE A 16 -18.69 1.47 -14.52
C PHE A 16 -18.96 2.74 -13.69
N GLU A 17 -18.64 3.92 -14.21
CA GLU A 17 -18.93 5.21 -13.55
C GLU A 17 -20.44 5.41 -13.31
N ALA A 18 -21.28 5.13 -14.31
CA ALA A 18 -22.74 5.22 -14.18
C ALA A 18 -23.31 4.28 -13.12
N MET A 19 -22.69 3.14 -12.96
CA MET A 19 -23.02 2.12 -11.99
C MET A 19 -22.63 2.59 -10.56
N LEU A 20 -21.44 3.14 -10.35
CA LEU A 20 -21.05 3.76 -9.08
C LEU A 20 -21.98 4.93 -8.71
N ASP A 21 -22.33 5.80 -9.67
CA ASP A 21 -23.30 6.88 -9.47
C ASP A 21 -24.67 6.35 -9.04
N SER A 22 -25.10 5.21 -9.59
CA SER A 22 -26.36 4.57 -9.20
C SER A 22 -26.31 4.04 -7.75
N LEU A 23 -25.21 3.39 -7.37
CA LEU A 23 -25.01 2.89 -6.01
C LEU A 23 -24.98 4.02 -4.97
N ILE A 24 -24.18 5.06 -5.24
CA ILE A 24 -24.07 6.23 -4.35
C ILE A 24 -25.42 6.91 -4.21
N ARG A 25 -26.20 7.09 -5.28
CA ARG A 25 -27.57 7.66 -5.18
C ARG A 25 -28.55 6.77 -4.41
N LYS A 26 -28.44 5.46 -4.60
CA LYS A 26 -29.31 4.50 -3.88
C LYS A 26 -29.01 4.47 -2.39
N SER A 27 -27.74 4.55 -1.99
CA SER A 27 -27.35 4.55 -0.57
C SER A 27 -27.96 5.70 0.24
N GLN A 28 -28.29 6.81 -0.43
CA GLN A 28 -28.95 7.95 0.22
C GLN A 28 -30.44 7.70 0.53
N LYS A 29 -31.07 6.65 -0.05
CA LYS A 29 -32.52 6.43 0.01
C LYS A 29 -32.93 5.04 0.47
N LYS A 30 -32.05 4.07 0.38
CA LYS A 30 -32.31 2.66 0.68
C LYS A 30 -31.51 2.23 1.89
N ASP A 31 -31.96 1.15 2.53
CA ASP A 31 -31.20 0.48 3.58
C ASP A 31 -29.85 -0.09 3.04
N VAL A 32 -28.91 -0.27 3.95
CA VAL A 32 -27.57 -0.70 3.63
C VAL A 32 -27.51 -2.09 2.97
N CYS A 33 -28.36 -3.03 3.44
CA CYS A 33 -28.38 -4.39 2.89
C CYS A 33 -28.79 -4.40 1.41
N THR A 34 -29.82 -3.62 1.05
CA THR A 34 -30.25 -3.46 -0.34
C THR A 34 -29.10 -2.91 -1.21
N VAL A 35 -28.38 -1.90 -0.72
CA VAL A 35 -27.28 -1.27 -1.48
C VAL A 35 -26.08 -2.20 -1.59
N ALA A 36 -25.71 -2.90 -0.51
CA ALA A 36 -24.65 -3.89 -0.50
C ALA A 36 -24.93 -5.05 -1.45
N ASN A 37 -26.17 -5.58 -1.46
CA ASN A 37 -26.57 -6.61 -2.41
C ASN A 37 -26.56 -6.11 -3.87
N ASP A 38 -27.04 -4.89 -4.13
CA ASP A 38 -26.95 -4.26 -5.45
C ASP A 38 -25.48 -4.19 -5.91
N PHE A 39 -24.55 -3.88 -5.01
CA PHE A 39 -23.10 -3.88 -5.29
C PHE A 39 -22.59 -5.28 -5.61
N VAL A 40 -22.86 -6.28 -4.77
CA VAL A 40 -22.42 -7.68 -4.99
C VAL A 40 -22.96 -8.21 -6.31
N ASN A 41 -24.27 -8.03 -6.60
CA ASN A 41 -24.88 -8.42 -7.85
C ASN A 41 -24.23 -7.77 -9.09
N MET A 42 -23.78 -6.55 -8.92
CA MET A 42 -23.11 -5.78 -9.94
C MET A 42 -21.72 -6.34 -10.22
N VAL A 43 -20.92 -6.55 -9.18
CA VAL A 43 -19.57 -7.15 -9.29
C VAL A 43 -19.69 -8.54 -9.93
N GLN A 44 -20.66 -9.35 -9.52
CA GLN A 44 -20.89 -10.68 -10.07
C GLN A 44 -21.19 -10.65 -11.58
N LYS A 45 -21.98 -9.68 -12.07
CA LYS A 45 -22.27 -9.53 -13.50
C LYS A 45 -21.05 -9.14 -14.33
N ILE A 46 -20.16 -8.33 -13.78
CA ILE A 46 -18.99 -7.80 -14.50
C ILE A 46 -17.78 -8.74 -14.36
N HIS A 47 -17.64 -9.40 -13.22
CA HIS A 47 -16.46 -10.14 -12.83
C HIS A 47 -16.74 -11.60 -12.43
N SER A 48 -17.75 -12.23 -13.01
CA SER A 48 -18.09 -13.64 -12.74
C SER A 48 -16.92 -14.62 -12.96
N SER A 49 -15.90 -14.22 -13.71
CA SER A 49 -14.69 -15.02 -13.97
C SER A 49 -13.53 -14.76 -12.99
N VAL A 50 -13.65 -13.74 -12.12
CA VAL A 50 -12.55 -13.33 -11.23
C VAL A 50 -12.66 -13.98 -9.84
N TRP A 51 -13.90 -14.18 -9.36
CA TRP A 51 -14.17 -14.79 -8.07
C TRP A 51 -15.01 -16.05 -8.21
N THR A 52 -14.86 -16.98 -7.27
CA THR A 52 -15.61 -18.22 -7.26
C THR A 52 -17.08 -18.00 -6.85
N PRO A 53 -18.00 -18.92 -7.20
CA PRO A 53 -19.39 -18.86 -6.76
C PRO A 53 -19.51 -18.77 -5.22
N GLU A 54 -18.67 -19.50 -4.50
CA GLU A 54 -18.64 -19.53 -3.04
C GLU A 54 -18.27 -18.15 -2.45
N THR A 55 -17.34 -17.44 -3.11
CA THR A 55 -17.00 -16.06 -2.73
C THR A 55 -18.21 -15.12 -2.87
N PHE A 56 -18.99 -15.25 -3.96
CA PHE A 56 -20.19 -14.44 -4.13
C PHE A 56 -21.29 -14.80 -3.12
N GLU A 57 -21.46 -16.07 -2.80
CA GLU A 57 -22.41 -16.50 -1.74
C GLU A 57 -22.02 -15.88 -0.40
N MET A 58 -20.76 -15.91 -0.03
CA MET A 58 -20.24 -15.29 1.19
C MET A 58 -20.50 -13.77 1.19
N LEU A 59 -20.23 -13.08 0.09
CA LEU A 59 -20.49 -11.65 -0.03
C LEU A 59 -21.99 -11.32 0.09
N HIS A 60 -22.87 -12.14 -0.47
CA HIS A 60 -24.32 -12.00 -0.30
C HIS A 60 -24.76 -12.25 1.15
N GLN A 61 -24.17 -13.21 1.85
CA GLN A 61 -24.45 -13.43 3.28
C GLN A 61 -24.10 -12.19 4.11
N ILE A 62 -22.90 -11.60 3.87
CA ILE A 62 -22.47 -10.37 4.52
C ILE A 62 -23.42 -9.21 4.19
N ALA A 63 -23.78 -9.06 2.91
CA ALA A 63 -24.64 -7.97 2.45
C ALA A 63 -26.09 -8.07 2.96
N ASN A 64 -26.56 -9.27 3.32
CA ASN A 64 -27.90 -9.50 3.86
C ASN A 64 -27.96 -9.42 5.41
N ASP A 65 -26.81 -9.34 6.08
CA ASP A 65 -26.75 -9.20 7.53
C ASP A 65 -26.71 -7.70 7.91
N PRO A 66 -27.80 -7.13 8.45
CA PRO A 66 -27.83 -5.72 8.81
C PRO A 66 -26.89 -5.35 9.96
N ASP A 67 -26.49 -6.34 10.77
CA ASP A 67 -25.54 -6.16 11.87
C ASP A 67 -24.11 -6.42 11.45
N SER A 68 -23.87 -6.74 10.17
CA SER A 68 -22.53 -6.94 9.62
C SER A 68 -21.73 -5.64 9.65
N LYS A 69 -20.55 -5.68 10.29
CA LYS A 69 -19.61 -4.53 10.26
C LYS A 69 -19.24 -4.10 8.84
N TRP A 70 -19.22 -5.02 7.88
CA TRP A 70 -18.89 -4.70 6.50
C TRP A 70 -20.05 -4.01 5.77
N ALA A 71 -21.30 -4.32 6.15
CA ALA A 71 -22.45 -3.55 5.70
C ALA A 71 -22.39 -2.11 6.23
N HIS A 72 -22.11 -1.94 7.53
CA HIS A 72 -21.91 -0.62 8.13
C HIS A 72 -20.71 0.12 7.53
N TYR A 73 -19.59 -0.57 7.31
CA TYR A 73 -18.42 0.01 6.61
C TYR A 73 -18.78 0.53 5.21
N ALA A 74 -19.51 -0.27 4.42
CA ALA A 74 -19.97 0.13 3.10
C ALA A 74 -20.94 1.32 3.17
N GLU A 75 -21.84 1.34 4.18
CA GLU A 75 -22.75 2.45 4.42
C GLU A 75 -22.00 3.74 4.74
N ARG A 76 -21.01 3.69 5.66
CA ARG A 76 -20.14 4.83 5.97
C ARG A 76 -19.43 5.32 4.71
N LEU A 77 -18.79 4.44 3.96
CA LEU A 77 -18.07 4.81 2.74
C LEU A 77 -18.98 5.51 1.71
N LEU A 78 -20.19 5.00 1.51
CA LEU A 78 -21.13 5.53 0.51
C LEU A 78 -21.87 6.81 0.96
N ARG A 79 -22.02 7.04 2.27
CA ARG A 79 -22.79 8.18 2.80
C ARG A 79 -21.93 9.30 3.35
N GLU A 80 -20.76 8.98 3.91
CA GLU A 80 -19.89 9.95 4.57
C GLU A 80 -18.86 10.56 3.61
N CYS A 81 -18.50 9.85 2.51
CA CYS A 81 -17.49 10.34 1.59
C CYS A 81 -18.06 11.22 0.47
N ASP A 82 -17.26 12.15 -0.01
CA ASP A 82 -17.59 12.96 -1.20
C ASP A 82 -17.87 12.06 -2.40
N PRO A 83 -19.06 12.15 -3.02
CA PRO A 83 -19.47 11.24 -4.09
C PRO A 83 -18.58 11.30 -5.34
N TYR A 84 -18.06 12.49 -5.68
CA TYR A 84 -17.20 12.64 -6.85
C TYR A 84 -15.84 12.03 -6.62
N LEU A 85 -15.23 12.30 -5.44
CA LEU A 85 -13.95 11.71 -5.05
C LEU A 85 -14.06 10.19 -4.98
N LEU A 86 -15.07 9.66 -4.29
CA LEU A 86 -15.29 8.22 -4.17
C LEU A 86 -15.44 7.56 -5.54
N LYS A 87 -16.30 8.09 -6.41
CA LYS A 87 -16.48 7.57 -7.76
C LYS A 87 -15.19 7.61 -8.58
N THR A 88 -14.50 8.75 -8.59
CA THR A 88 -13.31 8.95 -9.41
C THR A 88 -12.16 8.05 -8.94
N PHE A 89 -11.95 7.97 -7.62
CA PHE A 89 -10.94 7.09 -7.05
C PHE A 89 -11.23 5.61 -7.33
N LEU A 90 -12.46 5.16 -7.09
CA LEU A 90 -12.85 3.76 -7.35
C LEU A 90 -12.80 3.41 -8.84
N THR A 91 -13.11 4.34 -9.74
CA THR A 91 -12.94 4.11 -11.18
C THR A 91 -11.48 3.89 -11.53
N ALA A 92 -10.56 4.73 -11.02
CA ALA A 92 -9.14 4.56 -11.27
C ALA A 92 -8.57 3.29 -10.56
N ALA A 93 -8.90 3.08 -9.29
CA ALA A 93 -8.34 1.97 -8.51
C ALA A 93 -8.91 0.60 -8.89
N ALA A 94 -10.24 0.48 -9.00
CA ALA A 94 -10.90 -0.80 -9.21
C ALA A 94 -11.02 -1.17 -10.70
N TYR A 95 -11.53 -0.24 -11.54
CA TYR A 95 -11.70 -0.53 -12.95
C TYR A 95 -10.38 -0.47 -13.73
N GLU A 96 -9.66 0.67 -13.68
CA GLU A 96 -8.41 0.80 -14.43
C GLU A 96 -7.29 -0.05 -13.85
N GLY A 97 -7.03 0.04 -12.53
CA GLY A 97 -5.95 -0.69 -11.87
C GLY A 97 -6.25 -2.15 -11.59
N GLY A 98 -7.37 -2.42 -10.90
CA GLY A 98 -7.70 -3.76 -10.40
C GLY A 98 -8.16 -4.72 -11.49
N PHE A 99 -8.95 -4.26 -12.46
CA PHE A 99 -9.46 -5.14 -13.50
C PHE A 99 -8.64 -5.06 -14.79
N ARG A 100 -8.69 -3.93 -15.47
CA ARG A 100 -8.06 -3.78 -16.79
C ARG A 100 -6.54 -3.81 -16.71
N GLY A 101 -5.96 -3.01 -15.83
CA GLY A 101 -4.52 -2.88 -15.67
C GLY A 101 -3.87 -4.18 -15.22
N PHE A 102 -4.49 -4.90 -14.29
CA PHE A 102 -3.99 -6.18 -13.82
C PHE A 102 -3.90 -7.23 -14.95
N GLN A 103 -4.91 -7.31 -15.83
CA GLN A 103 -4.85 -8.21 -16.99
C GLN A 103 -3.77 -7.79 -17.98
N GLN A 104 -3.63 -6.49 -18.24
CA GLN A 104 -2.60 -5.95 -19.11
C GLN A 104 -1.19 -6.15 -18.56
N ALA A 105 -0.99 -5.93 -17.25
CA ALA A 105 0.29 -6.16 -16.58
C ALA A 105 0.70 -7.63 -16.66
N ARG A 106 -0.25 -8.56 -16.47
CA ARG A 106 -0.01 -10.00 -16.61
C ARG A 106 0.42 -10.38 -18.03
N ALA A 107 -0.29 -9.92 -19.05
CA ALA A 107 0.05 -10.17 -20.44
C ALA A 107 1.43 -9.58 -20.82
N ASN A 108 1.72 -8.36 -20.35
CA ASN A 108 3.00 -7.71 -20.57
C ASN A 108 4.14 -8.38 -19.78
N SER A 109 3.88 -8.91 -18.60
CA SER A 109 4.87 -9.68 -17.83
C SER A 109 5.35 -10.93 -18.59
N GLU A 110 4.45 -11.63 -19.27
CA GLU A 110 4.78 -12.77 -20.14
C GLU A 110 5.53 -12.31 -21.39
N LYS A 111 5.04 -11.25 -22.06
CA LYS A 111 5.60 -10.70 -23.29
C LYS A 111 7.03 -10.20 -23.13
N TYR A 112 7.33 -9.52 -22.04
CA TYR A 112 8.64 -8.87 -21.81
C TYR A 112 9.56 -9.68 -20.90
N ASP A 113 9.12 -10.85 -20.46
CA ASP A 113 9.85 -11.74 -19.53
C ASP A 113 10.37 -11.01 -18.27
N CYS A 114 9.52 -10.17 -17.70
CA CYS A 114 9.78 -9.45 -16.45
C CYS A 114 8.49 -9.27 -15.64
N ASN A 115 8.64 -9.01 -14.35
CA ASN A 115 7.50 -8.61 -13.53
C ASN A 115 7.03 -7.21 -13.93
N ILE A 116 5.72 -7.01 -14.07
CA ILE A 116 5.10 -5.70 -14.27
C ILE A 116 4.30 -5.39 -13.00
N PRO A 117 4.67 -4.35 -12.23
CA PRO A 117 4.02 -4.06 -10.96
C PRO A 117 2.60 -3.54 -11.15
N TRP A 118 1.73 -3.89 -10.20
CA TRP A 118 0.40 -3.29 -10.10
C TRP A 118 0.47 -1.85 -9.56
N ILE A 119 1.40 -1.61 -8.63
CA ILE A 119 1.64 -0.31 -7.99
C ILE A 119 3.11 0.08 -8.15
N VAL A 120 3.37 1.34 -8.46
CA VAL A 120 4.69 1.95 -8.29
C VAL A 120 4.70 2.80 -7.01
N LEU A 121 5.65 2.53 -6.10
CA LEU A 121 5.99 3.47 -5.02
C LEU A 121 6.98 4.48 -5.57
N MET A 122 6.79 5.76 -5.25
CA MET A 122 7.66 6.81 -5.76
C MET A 122 7.93 7.87 -4.68
N ASP A 123 9.19 8.26 -4.55
CA ASP A 123 9.62 9.34 -3.67
C ASP A 123 9.75 10.66 -4.45
N PRO A 124 8.75 11.56 -4.44
CA PRO A 124 8.86 12.85 -5.12
C PRO A 124 10.03 13.69 -4.61
N THR A 125 10.40 13.45 -3.36
CA THR A 125 11.48 14.14 -2.66
C THR A 125 12.01 13.30 -1.50
N SER A 126 13.30 13.38 -1.22
CA SER A 126 13.89 12.88 0.03
C SER A 126 13.80 13.90 1.19
N ALA A 127 13.40 15.16 0.90
CA ALA A 127 13.23 16.17 1.93
C ALA A 127 12.01 15.87 2.83
N CYS A 128 12.19 16.07 4.13
CA CYS A 128 11.14 15.92 5.11
C CYS A 128 11.17 17.05 6.12
N ASN A 129 10.01 17.52 6.55
CA ASN A 129 9.87 18.53 7.60
C ASN A 129 9.89 17.93 9.02
N MET A 130 10.17 16.61 9.14
CA MET A 130 10.28 15.88 10.41
C MET A 130 11.59 15.07 10.48
N ARG A 131 11.91 14.55 11.68
CA ARG A 131 13.10 13.73 11.99
C ARG A 131 12.70 12.56 12.89
N CYS A 132 11.93 11.62 12.33
CA CYS A 132 11.41 10.47 13.08
C CYS A 132 12.53 9.49 13.43
N ALA A 133 12.52 8.95 14.67
CA ALA A 133 13.45 7.92 15.08
C ALA A 133 13.27 6.63 14.26
N GLY A 134 14.37 6.07 13.71
CA GLY A 134 14.35 4.87 12.88
C GLY A 134 13.57 5.06 11.58
N CYS A 135 13.69 6.21 10.95
CA CYS A 135 13.10 6.45 9.63
C CYS A 135 13.91 5.71 8.55
N TRP A 136 13.25 4.83 7.81
CA TRP A 136 13.87 4.03 6.75
C TRP A 136 14.42 4.89 5.59
N ALA A 137 13.82 6.05 5.31
CA ALA A 137 14.20 6.94 4.21
C ALA A 137 15.34 7.91 4.57
N ALA A 138 15.89 7.85 5.80
CA ALA A 138 16.87 8.84 6.25
C ALA A 138 18.23 8.74 5.52
N GLU A 139 18.61 7.55 5.06
CA GLU A 139 19.89 7.31 4.38
C GLU A 139 19.94 7.85 2.93
N TYR A 140 18.80 8.21 2.34
CA TYR A 140 18.78 8.91 1.04
C TYR A 140 19.19 10.39 1.13
N GLY A 141 19.43 10.92 2.32
CA GLY A 141 19.64 12.34 2.55
C GLY A 141 18.38 13.17 2.36
N HIS A 142 18.52 14.51 2.28
CA HIS A 142 17.36 15.41 2.25
C HIS A 142 17.34 16.37 1.06
N LYS A 143 18.10 16.07 -0.01
CA LYS A 143 18.35 16.99 -1.14
C LYS A 143 17.89 16.45 -2.49
N GLN A 144 17.50 15.18 -2.57
CA GLN A 144 17.12 14.55 -3.81
C GLN A 144 15.65 14.84 -4.15
N ASN A 145 15.38 15.02 -5.43
CA ASN A 145 14.03 15.25 -5.93
C ASN A 145 13.90 14.64 -7.31
N LEU A 146 12.75 14.03 -7.58
CA LEU A 146 12.30 13.76 -8.93
C LEU A 146 11.69 15.02 -9.54
N THR A 147 11.94 15.28 -10.80
CA THR A 147 11.23 16.34 -11.52
C THR A 147 9.81 15.90 -11.86
N PHE A 148 8.94 16.87 -12.15
CA PHE A 148 7.59 16.55 -12.63
C PHE A 148 7.64 15.68 -13.89
N GLU A 149 8.52 15.98 -14.82
CA GLU A 149 8.70 15.29 -16.09
C GLU A 149 9.19 13.85 -15.91
N GLU A 150 10.07 13.59 -14.94
CA GLU A 150 10.51 12.24 -14.59
C GLU A 150 9.35 11.40 -14.03
N MET A 151 8.60 11.95 -13.09
CA MET A 151 7.42 11.28 -12.52
C MET A 151 6.33 11.02 -13.57
N ASP A 152 6.02 12.02 -14.38
CA ASP A 152 5.04 11.96 -15.47
C ASP A 152 5.40 10.89 -16.51
N ARG A 153 6.67 10.80 -16.89
CA ARG A 153 7.15 9.78 -17.83
C ARG A 153 6.98 8.37 -17.26
N VAL A 154 7.40 8.15 -16.01
CA VAL A 154 7.22 6.84 -15.34
C VAL A 154 5.76 6.43 -15.28
N LEU A 155 4.85 7.35 -14.93
CA LEU A 155 3.41 7.08 -14.87
C LEU A 155 2.83 6.78 -16.26
N THR A 156 3.27 7.50 -17.29
CA THR A 156 2.84 7.26 -18.68
C THR A 156 3.31 5.88 -19.16
N GLU A 157 4.59 5.55 -19.00
CA GLU A 157 5.17 4.27 -19.39
C GLU A 157 4.56 3.12 -18.56
N GLY A 158 4.31 3.35 -17.26
CA GLY A 158 3.67 2.39 -16.36
C GLY A 158 2.24 2.06 -16.79
N ALA A 159 1.43 3.07 -17.13
CA ALA A 159 0.06 2.88 -17.61
C ALA A 159 0.02 2.10 -18.94
N GLU A 160 0.98 2.31 -19.84
CA GLU A 160 1.14 1.50 -21.06
C GLU A 160 1.46 0.03 -20.78
N LEU A 161 2.08 -0.25 -19.63
CA LEU A 161 2.37 -1.62 -19.18
C LEU A 161 1.23 -2.26 -18.38
N GLY A 162 0.30 -1.47 -17.87
CA GLY A 162 -0.83 -1.91 -17.03
C GLY A 162 -0.75 -1.48 -15.57
N THR A 163 0.22 -0.64 -15.20
CA THR A 163 0.36 -0.08 -13.85
C THR A 163 -0.50 1.18 -13.73
N HIS A 164 -1.63 1.08 -13.04
CA HIS A 164 -2.59 2.17 -12.85
C HIS A 164 -2.76 2.57 -11.37
N ALA A 165 -1.75 2.33 -10.55
CA ALA A 165 -1.70 2.80 -9.17
C ALA A 165 -0.31 3.35 -8.84
N CYS A 166 -0.27 4.47 -8.13
CA CYS A 166 0.95 5.10 -7.66
C CYS A 166 0.81 5.48 -6.18
N LEU A 167 1.78 5.06 -5.36
CA LEU A 167 1.90 5.46 -3.96
C LEU A 167 3.09 6.40 -3.82
N PHE A 168 2.85 7.58 -3.25
CA PHE A 168 3.91 8.51 -2.89
C PHE A 168 4.38 8.29 -1.47
N THR A 169 5.72 8.24 -1.30
CA THR A 169 6.41 8.12 -0.02
C THR A 169 7.69 8.97 -0.04
N GLY A 170 8.80 8.53 0.54
CA GLY A 170 10.05 9.27 0.55
C GLY A 170 10.32 10.00 1.85
N GLY A 171 10.69 11.28 1.77
CA GLY A 171 10.69 12.20 2.90
C GLY A 171 9.25 12.52 3.31
N GLU A 172 8.79 13.74 3.07
CA GLU A 172 7.37 14.06 3.16
C GLU A 172 6.85 14.39 1.76
N PRO A 173 6.02 13.52 1.15
CA PRO A 173 5.58 13.71 -0.23
C PRO A 173 4.75 14.98 -0.43
N LEU A 174 4.01 15.43 0.59
CA LEU A 174 3.20 16.65 0.50
C LEU A 174 4.02 17.93 0.44
N MET A 175 5.34 17.90 0.65
CA MET A 175 6.23 19.01 0.28
C MET A 175 6.21 19.28 -1.24
N ARG A 176 5.82 18.29 -2.03
CA ARG A 176 5.64 18.36 -3.49
C ARG A 176 4.17 18.26 -3.90
N LYS A 177 3.22 18.65 -3.01
CA LYS A 177 1.77 18.53 -3.26
C LYS A 177 1.31 19.19 -4.57
N ALA A 178 1.95 20.29 -4.98
CA ALA A 178 1.61 20.97 -6.24
C ALA A 178 1.89 20.09 -7.47
N ASP A 179 3.04 19.40 -7.53
CA ASP A 179 3.37 18.50 -8.62
C ASP A 179 2.49 17.24 -8.57
N ILE A 180 2.21 16.71 -7.38
CA ILE A 180 1.32 15.56 -7.19
C ILE A 180 -0.08 15.87 -7.74
N PHE A 181 -0.67 17.03 -7.42
CA PHE A 181 -1.96 17.41 -7.96
C PHE A 181 -1.96 17.56 -9.48
N ARG A 182 -0.88 18.11 -10.07
CA ARG A 182 -0.71 18.17 -11.53
C ARG A 182 -0.64 16.78 -12.17
N LEU A 183 0.03 15.81 -11.53
CA LEU A 183 0.04 14.42 -11.97
C LEU A 183 -1.36 13.79 -11.89
N CYS A 184 -2.09 14.01 -10.80
CA CYS A 184 -3.46 13.54 -10.64
C CYS A 184 -4.41 14.08 -11.73
N GLU A 185 -4.26 15.35 -12.11
CA GLU A 185 -5.01 15.95 -13.21
C GLU A 185 -4.68 15.31 -14.56
N LYS A 186 -3.40 15.07 -14.82
CA LYS A 186 -2.94 14.53 -16.10
C LYS A 186 -3.29 13.05 -16.26
N HIS A 187 -3.15 12.27 -15.20
CA HIS A 187 -3.33 10.81 -15.19
C HIS A 187 -4.63 10.42 -14.47
N ARG A 188 -5.78 10.69 -15.12
CA ARG A 188 -7.11 10.42 -14.56
C ARG A 188 -7.48 8.94 -14.48
N ASP A 189 -6.70 8.08 -15.09
CA ASP A 189 -6.81 6.63 -15.11
C ASP A 189 -5.87 5.95 -14.08
N ILE A 190 -5.11 6.74 -13.30
CA ILE A 190 -4.25 6.25 -12.23
C ILE A 190 -4.86 6.63 -10.88
N ALA A 191 -4.93 5.66 -9.97
CA ALA A 191 -5.24 5.88 -8.56
C ALA A 191 -3.97 6.31 -7.80
N PHE A 192 -4.03 7.44 -7.14
CA PHE A 192 -2.92 7.97 -6.35
C PHE A 192 -3.19 7.81 -4.86
N HIS A 193 -2.14 7.48 -4.12
CA HIS A 193 -2.16 7.41 -2.67
C HIS A 193 -0.85 8.00 -2.13
N ALA A 194 -0.85 8.59 -0.91
CA ALA A 194 0.37 9.02 -0.26
C ALA A 194 0.39 8.62 1.21
N PHE A 195 1.57 8.17 1.68
CA PHE A 195 1.86 8.09 3.10
C PHE A 195 2.43 9.45 3.54
N THR A 196 1.76 10.12 4.48
CA THR A 196 2.13 11.45 4.92
C THR A 196 2.15 11.56 6.44
N ASN A 197 3.02 12.43 6.96
CA ASN A 197 2.99 12.77 8.37
C ASN A 197 1.77 13.66 8.76
N GLY A 198 0.97 14.09 7.79
CA GLY A 198 -0.26 14.85 8.00
C GLY A 198 -0.08 16.35 8.30
N THR A 199 1.12 16.82 8.60
CA THR A 199 1.36 18.20 9.06
C THR A 199 1.14 19.27 7.98
N LEU A 200 1.04 18.88 6.71
CA LEU A 200 0.82 19.76 5.55
C LEU A 200 -0.60 19.66 4.99
N ILE A 201 -1.50 18.96 5.69
CA ILE A 201 -2.92 18.88 5.35
C ILE A 201 -3.63 20.12 5.90
N ASP A 202 -4.10 20.96 5.00
CA ASP A 202 -4.86 22.17 5.25
C ASP A 202 -6.16 22.18 4.42
N GLN A 203 -7.01 23.20 4.58
CA GLN A 203 -8.27 23.29 3.83
C GLN A 203 -8.03 23.31 2.32
N ALA A 204 -7.01 24.02 1.85
CA ALA A 204 -6.67 24.09 0.44
C ALA A 204 -6.27 22.71 -0.11
N PHE A 205 -5.55 21.90 0.67
CA PHE A 205 -5.24 20.51 0.31
C PHE A 205 -6.51 19.65 0.20
N CYS A 206 -7.45 19.80 1.15
CA CYS A 206 -8.74 19.10 1.10
C CYS A 206 -9.57 19.48 -0.14
N ASP A 207 -9.58 20.76 -0.51
CA ASP A 207 -10.28 21.26 -1.68
C ASP A 207 -9.67 20.69 -2.98
N GLU A 208 -8.35 20.62 -3.05
CA GLU A 208 -7.62 20.01 -4.18
C GLU A 208 -7.86 18.49 -4.27
N LEU A 209 -7.87 17.75 -3.15
CA LEU A 209 -8.23 16.32 -3.16
C LEU A 209 -9.61 16.08 -3.77
N LYS A 210 -10.60 16.89 -3.37
CA LYS A 210 -11.94 16.80 -3.96
C LYS A 210 -11.96 17.20 -5.44
N ARG A 211 -11.16 18.18 -5.83
CA ARG A 211 -11.07 18.63 -7.23
C ARG A 211 -10.50 17.57 -8.16
N VAL A 212 -9.41 16.91 -7.76
CA VAL A 212 -8.79 15.85 -8.58
C VAL A 212 -9.55 14.54 -8.48
N GLY A 213 -9.99 14.12 -7.32
CA GLY A 213 -10.86 12.96 -7.08
C GLY A 213 -10.18 11.59 -7.16
N ASN A 214 -8.99 11.46 -7.71
CA ASN A 214 -8.24 10.21 -7.85
C ASN A 214 -7.06 10.07 -6.89
N PHE A 215 -7.04 10.86 -5.81
CA PHE A 215 -5.98 10.87 -4.81
C PHE A 215 -6.54 10.77 -3.40
N ILE A 216 -6.00 9.87 -2.59
CA ILE A 216 -6.29 9.71 -1.16
C ILE A 216 -4.98 9.63 -0.37
N VAL A 217 -5.05 9.72 0.95
CA VAL A 217 -3.86 9.68 1.81
C VAL A 217 -4.01 8.71 2.99
N SER A 218 -2.89 8.28 3.55
CA SER A 218 -2.80 7.66 4.88
C SER A 218 -1.94 8.52 5.78
N VAL A 219 -2.52 8.94 6.91
CA VAL A 219 -1.82 9.70 7.93
C VAL A 219 -0.98 8.74 8.79
N SER A 220 0.28 9.06 8.95
CA SER A 220 1.19 8.25 9.77
C SER A 220 0.95 8.50 11.25
N ILE A 221 0.71 7.42 12.01
CA ILE A 221 0.45 7.45 13.46
C ILE A 221 0.95 6.15 14.10
N GLU A 222 1.51 6.22 15.32
CA GLU A 222 2.19 5.09 15.97
C GLU A 222 1.52 4.61 17.26
N GLY A 223 0.28 5.00 17.52
CA GLY A 223 -0.47 4.77 18.75
C GLY A 223 -0.95 6.08 19.36
N PHE A 224 -1.23 6.07 20.67
CA PHE A 224 -1.56 7.28 21.41
C PHE A 224 -0.33 8.19 21.58
N GLU A 225 -0.53 9.37 22.15
CA GLU A 225 0.43 10.47 22.24
C GLU A 225 1.85 10.02 22.62
N ASP A 226 2.00 9.30 23.72
CA ASP A 226 3.33 8.87 24.21
C ASP A 226 4.09 8.02 23.18
N ALA A 227 3.45 7.03 22.59
CA ALA A 227 4.05 6.16 21.60
C ALA A 227 4.31 6.88 20.28
N ASN A 228 3.37 7.72 19.87
CA ASN A 228 3.46 8.49 18.63
C ASN A 228 4.56 9.56 18.72
N ASP A 229 4.51 10.39 19.73
CA ASP A 229 5.43 11.52 19.90
C ASP A 229 6.83 11.07 20.29
N GLY A 230 6.95 9.94 20.98
CA GLY A 230 8.22 9.29 21.26
C GLY A 230 9.01 8.90 20.01
N ARG A 231 8.34 8.58 18.90
CA ARG A 231 8.98 8.26 17.61
C ARG A 231 9.03 9.45 16.66
N ARG A 232 7.96 10.23 16.59
CA ARG A 232 7.77 11.26 15.55
C ARG A 232 8.10 12.67 16.01
N GLY A 233 8.26 12.87 17.31
CA GLY A 233 8.53 14.16 17.93
C GLY A 233 7.30 14.78 18.58
N ALA A 234 7.53 15.57 19.63
CA ALA A 234 6.50 16.15 20.47
C ALA A 234 5.46 16.98 19.68
N GLY A 235 4.18 16.78 20.00
CA GLY A 235 3.04 17.46 19.40
C GLY A 235 2.68 16.97 18.00
N HIS A 236 3.26 15.86 17.52
CA HIS A 236 2.84 15.27 16.24
C HIS A 236 1.48 14.59 16.36
N PHE A 237 1.18 13.94 17.47
CA PHE A 237 -0.10 13.26 17.68
C PHE A 237 -1.28 14.21 17.48
N GLU A 238 -1.25 15.38 18.12
CA GLU A 238 -2.30 16.38 17.97
C GLU A 238 -2.45 16.84 16.51
N LYS A 239 -1.33 17.04 15.79
CA LYS A 239 -1.37 17.46 14.37
C LYS A 239 -1.96 16.37 13.48
N ALA A 240 -1.64 15.10 13.74
CA ALA A 240 -2.21 13.98 13.01
C ALA A 240 -3.72 13.88 13.24
N LEU A 241 -4.19 14.02 14.48
CA LEU A 241 -5.62 14.04 14.80
C LEU A 241 -6.34 15.24 14.15
N ALA A 242 -5.74 16.42 14.17
CA ALA A 242 -6.31 17.61 13.52
C ALA A 242 -6.42 17.43 11.99
N ALA A 243 -5.45 16.80 11.36
CA ALA A 243 -5.50 16.47 9.93
C ALA A 243 -6.64 15.47 9.61
N MET A 244 -6.82 14.43 10.45
CA MET A 244 -7.92 13.47 10.32
C MET A 244 -9.28 14.17 10.48
N ASP A 245 -9.46 14.98 11.54
CA ASP A 245 -10.69 15.75 11.77
C ASP A 245 -11.03 16.67 10.59
N LEU A 246 -10.02 17.30 10.01
CA LEU A 246 -10.20 18.17 8.85
C LEU A 246 -10.66 17.40 7.61
N MET A 247 -10.04 16.25 7.33
CA MET A 247 -10.43 15.38 6.21
C MET A 247 -11.83 14.82 6.42
N HIS A 248 -12.15 14.32 7.61
CA HIS A 248 -13.49 13.83 7.96
C HIS A 248 -14.56 14.91 7.76
N LYS A 249 -14.31 16.12 8.27
CA LYS A 249 -15.20 17.28 8.07
C LYS A 249 -15.42 17.62 6.59
N ASN A 250 -14.43 17.37 5.75
CA ASN A 250 -14.48 17.61 4.32
C ASN A 250 -14.99 16.41 3.50
N HIS A 251 -15.45 15.32 4.17
CA HIS A 251 -15.95 14.11 3.53
C HIS A 251 -14.91 13.39 2.66
N ILE A 252 -13.64 13.44 3.02
CA ILE A 252 -12.54 12.81 2.30
C ILE A 252 -12.26 11.44 2.91
N PRO A 253 -12.34 10.33 2.14
CA PRO A 253 -11.89 9.03 2.61
C PRO A 253 -10.37 9.01 2.80
N PHE A 254 -9.91 8.53 3.93
CA PHE A 254 -8.50 8.41 4.25
C PHE A 254 -8.22 7.19 5.11
N GLY A 255 -6.95 6.80 5.18
CA GLY A 255 -6.45 5.77 6.07
C GLY A 255 -5.37 6.26 7.00
N VAL A 256 -4.78 5.31 7.71
CA VAL A 256 -3.58 5.53 8.52
C VAL A 256 -2.47 4.57 8.11
N SER A 257 -1.22 4.99 8.37
CA SER A 257 -0.02 4.18 8.21
C SER A 257 0.64 4.02 9.58
N ILE A 258 0.82 2.78 10.01
CA ILE A 258 1.27 2.42 11.35
C ILE A 258 2.51 1.55 11.23
N CYS A 259 3.65 2.02 11.74
CA CYS A 259 4.82 1.18 11.93
C CYS A 259 4.75 0.55 13.32
N TYR A 260 4.47 -0.75 13.38
CA TYR A 260 4.44 -1.45 14.65
C TYR A 260 5.81 -2.07 15.01
N THR A 261 6.10 -2.05 16.31
CA THR A 261 7.35 -2.46 16.92
C THR A 261 7.07 -3.35 18.13
N SER A 262 8.11 -3.96 18.71
CA SER A 262 8.03 -4.66 19.99
C SER A 262 7.44 -3.83 21.14
N LYS A 263 7.40 -2.49 21.00
CA LYS A 263 6.94 -1.57 22.06
C LYS A 263 5.50 -1.11 21.92
N ASN A 264 4.97 -0.97 20.71
CA ASN A 264 3.63 -0.39 20.48
C ASN A 264 2.59 -1.37 19.89
N TYR A 265 2.96 -2.60 19.53
CA TYR A 265 2.10 -3.55 18.82
C TYR A 265 0.73 -3.79 19.47
N LYS A 266 0.64 -3.82 20.81
CA LYS A 266 -0.63 -3.95 21.52
C LYS A 266 -1.47 -2.68 21.46
N VAL A 267 -0.82 -1.53 21.59
CA VAL A 267 -1.53 -0.23 21.59
C VAL A 267 -2.15 0.04 20.22
N VAL A 268 -1.40 -0.16 19.14
CA VAL A 268 -1.88 0.13 17.78
C VAL A 268 -2.94 -0.84 17.26
N THR A 269 -3.17 -1.93 17.99
CA THR A 269 -4.22 -2.92 17.68
C THR A 269 -5.29 -3.01 18.76
N SER A 270 -5.22 -2.16 19.78
CA SER A 270 -6.23 -2.14 20.85
C SER A 270 -7.57 -1.61 20.33
N ASP A 271 -8.66 -2.06 20.96
CA ASP A 271 -10.00 -1.62 20.58
C ASP A 271 -10.16 -0.11 20.76
N GLU A 272 -9.61 0.46 21.82
CA GLU A 272 -9.66 1.89 22.11
C GLU A 272 -8.96 2.72 21.02
N PHE A 273 -7.81 2.26 20.52
CA PHE A 273 -7.10 2.95 19.45
C PHE A 273 -7.86 2.85 18.12
N LEU A 274 -8.40 1.67 17.79
CA LEU A 274 -9.21 1.47 16.59
C LEU A 274 -10.51 2.28 16.64
N ASP A 275 -11.20 2.30 17.78
CA ASP A 275 -12.42 3.10 17.97
C ASP A 275 -12.14 4.61 17.82
N MET A 276 -11.01 5.08 18.34
CA MET A 276 -10.55 6.45 18.12
C MET A 276 -10.35 6.74 16.63
N LEU A 277 -9.63 5.87 15.88
CA LEU A 277 -9.42 6.04 14.45
C LEU A 277 -10.73 6.05 13.65
N ILE A 278 -11.65 5.13 13.96
CA ILE A 278 -12.98 5.04 13.33
C ILE A 278 -13.78 6.31 13.61
N SER A 279 -13.77 6.80 14.86
CA SER A 279 -14.47 8.04 15.27
C SER A 279 -13.93 9.29 14.55
N LYS A 280 -12.65 9.26 14.15
CA LYS A 280 -12.01 10.30 13.33
C LYS A 280 -12.31 10.19 11.83
N GLY A 281 -13.10 9.18 11.40
CA GLY A 281 -13.46 8.96 10.01
C GLY A 281 -12.47 8.12 9.21
N CYS A 282 -11.55 7.40 9.87
CA CYS A 282 -10.60 6.52 9.19
C CYS A 282 -11.30 5.29 8.62
N PHE A 283 -10.96 4.91 7.38
CA PHE A 283 -11.50 3.74 6.69
C PHE A 283 -10.57 2.55 6.63
N PHE A 284 -9.25 2.77 6.60
CA PHE A 284 -8.29 1.68 6.49
C PHE A 284 -6.99 1.96 7.23
N ALA A 285 -6.31 0.89 7.65
CA ALA A 285 -5.04 0.95 8.35
C ALA A 285 -4.01 0.06 7.66
N TRP A 286 -2.89 0.65 7.27
CA TRP A 286 -1.70 -0.06 6.83
C TRP A 286 -0.82 -0.32 8.03
N TYR A 287 -0.61 -1.60 8.37
CA TYR A 287 0.33 -2.05 9.39
C TYR A 287 1.64 -2.48 8.73
N PHE A 288 2.72 -1.84 9.11
CA PHE A 288 4.08 -2.18 8.67
C PHE A 288 4.90 -2.66 9.86
N HIS A 289 5.41 -3.88 9.78
CA HIS A 289 6.41 -4.34 10.71
C HIS A 289 7.64 -3.44 10.62
N TYR A 290 8.20 -3.04 11.76
CA TYR A 290 9.44 -2.29 11.78
C TYR A 290 10.55 -3.08 11.06
N MET A 291 11.26 -2.42 10.16
CA MET A 291 12.39 -2.99 9.43
C MET A 291 13.69 -2.33 9.92
N PRO A 292 14.78 -3.10 10.19
CA PRO A 292 16.02 -2.55 10.72
C PRO A 292 16.88 -1.92 9.61
N VAL A 293 16.27 -0.96 8.90
CA VAL A 293 16.84 -0.22 7.77
C VAL A 293 16.76 1.27 8.05
N GLY A 294 17.75 2.03 7.60
CA GLY A 294 17.81 3.47 7.77
C GLY A 294 18.63 3.91 8.99
N MET A 295 18.72 5.22 9.16
CA MET A 295 19.56 5.86 10.17
C MET A 295 19.19 5.46 11.59
N GLY A 296 20.16 4.94 12.34
CA GLY A 296 19.96 4.52 13.72
C GLY A 296 19.04 3.31 13.87
N ALA A 297 18.86 2.53 12.82
CA ALA A 297 18.08 1.31 12.87
C ALA A 297 18.66 0.31 13.87
N THR A 298 17.83 -0.19 14.78
CA THR A 298 18.19 -1.17 15.81
C THR A 298 17.32 -2.41 15.69
N THR A 299 17.85 -3.56 16.04
CA THR A 299 17.08 -4.81 16.10
C THR A 299 16.18 -4.93 17.33
N ASP A 300 16.36 -4.07 18.34
CA ASP A 300 15.56 -4.09 19.59
C ASP A 300 14.08 -3.74 19.38
N LEU A 301 13.75 -3.14 18.25
CA LEU A 301 12.38 -2.79 17.88
C LEU A 301 11.67 -3.90 17.09
N LEU A 302 12.38 -4.94 16.67
CA LEU A 302 11.79 -6.11 16.05
C LEU A 302 10.89 -6.86 17.03
N LEU A 303 9.85 -7.47 16.54
CA LEU A 303 8.95 -8.29 17.34
C LEU A 303 9.64 -9.63 17.67
N ASN A 304 9.36 -10.17 18.86
CA ASN A 304 9.65 -11.57 19.10
C ASN A 304 8.58 -12.48 18.45
N PRO A 305 8.77 -13.81 18.41
CA PRO A 305 7.83 -14.73 17.76
C PRO A 305 6.38 -14.63 18.28
N GLU A 306 6.19 -14.54 19.59
CA GLU A 306 4.88 -14.45 20.21
C GLU A 306 4.16 -13.13 19.86
N GLN A 307 4.91 -12.03 19.81
CA GLN A 307 4.39 -10.72 19.43
C GLN A 307 4.00 -10.71 17.95
N ARG A 308 4.77 -11.37 17.09
CA ARG A 308 4.46 -11.45 15.67
C ARG A 308 3.24 -12.35 15.39
N ALA A 309 3.14 -13.49 16.07
CA ALA A 309 1.96 -14.34 16.02
C ALA A 309 0.70 -13.57 16.46
N TYR A 310 0.81 -12.84 17.58
CA TYR A 310 -0.28 -11.96 18.04
C TYR A 310 -0.70 -10.95 16.97
N MET A 311 0.26 -10.26 16.32
CA MET A 311 -0.06 -9.27 15.28
C MET A 311 -0.79 -9.91 14.09
N LYS A 312 -0.32 -11.07 13.62
CA LYS A 312 -0.96 -11.83 12.54
C LYS A 312 -2.42 -12.13 12.87
N ASP A 313 -2.66 -12.72 14.05
CA ASP A 313 -4.00 -13.13 14.46
C ASP A 313 -4.90 -11.91 14.73
N ARG A 314 -4.38 -10.87 15.39
CA ARG A 314 -5.15 -9.69 15.73
C ARG A 314 -5.55 -8.86 14.51
N VAL A 315 -4.66 -8.68 13.53
CA VAL A 315 -5.03 -7.96 12.30
C VAL A 315 -6.06 -8.74 11.49
N ARG A 316 -5.95 -10.08 11.44
CA ARG A 316 -6.95 -10.94 10.81
C ARG A 316 -8.30 -10.87 11.53
N GLU A 317 -8.32 -10.82 12.86
CA GLU A 317 -9.53 -10.60 13.65
C GLU A 317 -10.16 -9.23 13.34
N ILE A 318 -9.37 -8.15 13.35
CA ILE A 318 -9.84 -6.79 13.04
C ILE A 318 -10.57 -6.75 11.70
N ARG A 319 -10.05 -7.38 10.65
CA ARG A 319 -10.68 -7.43 9.33
C ARG A 319 -11.55 -8.66 9.08
N GLY A 320 -11.73 -9.53 10.07
CA GLY A 320 -12.54 -10.75 9.93
C GLY A 320 -13.97 -10.49 9.48
N LEU A 321 -14.67 -11.52 9.04
CA LEU A 321 -16.06 -11.43 8.58
C LEU A 321 -17.03 -11.21 9.73
N THR A 322 -16.75 -11.83 10.88
CA THR A 322 -17.54 -11.72 12.11
C THR A 322 -16.69 -11.10 13.20
N GLY A 323 -17.29 -10.25 14.04
CA GLY A 323 -16.57 -9.49 15.05
C GLY A 323 -15.62 -8.43 14.43
N GLY A 324 -14.62 -8.02 15.20
CA GLY A 324 -13.64 -7.01 14.78
C GLY A 324 -14.19 -5.60 14.71
N LYS A 325 -13.58 -4.76 13.88
CA LYS A 325 -13.87 -3.31 13.80
C LYS A 325 -14.23 -2.87 12.39
N GLU A 326 -14.96 -1.77 12.23
CA GLU A 326 -15.33 -1.17 10.93
C GLU A 326 -14.18 -0.42 10.28
N ILE A 327 -13.02 -1.10 10.17
CA ILE A 327 -11.82 -0.59 9.52
C ILE A 327 -11.14 -1.71 8.74
N PHE A 328 -10.67 -1.41 7.52
CA PHE A 328 -9.96 -2.39 6.70
C PHE A 328 -8.47 -2.39 7.07
N ALA A 329 -8.02 -3.43 7.76
CA ALA A 329 -6.63 -3.57 8.20
C ALA A 329 -5.82 -4.42 7.22
N ILE A 330 -4.64 -3.93 6.83
CA ILE A 330 -3.68 -4.60 5.96
C ILE A 330 -2.37 -4.74 6.74
N ASP A 331 -1.83 -5.96 6.84
CA ASP A 331 -0.51 -6.20 7.44
C ASP A 331 0.50 -6.56 6.35
N PHE A 332 1.35 -5.62 6.01
CA PHE A 332 2.27 -5.75 4.89
C PHE A 332 3.19 -6.99 4.98
N GLN A 333 3.62 -7.37 6.18
CA GLN A 333 4.51 -8.50 6.40
C GLN A 333 3.78 -9.83 6.64
N ASN A 334 2.61 -9.81 7.30
CA ASN A 334 1.90 -11.04 7.66
C ASN A 334 0.83 -11.46 6.65
N ASP A 335 0.55 -10.63 5.63
CA ASP A 335 -0.40 -10.94 4.56
C ASP A 335 0.21 -11.65 3.35
N GLY A 336 1.43 -12.21 3.50
CA GLY A 336 2.11 -12.95 2.44
C GLY A 336 1.31 -14.11 1.88
N GLU A 337 0.47 -14.76 2.69
CA GLU A 337 -0.43 -15.84 2.28
C GLU A 337 -1.41 -15.37 1.19
N PHE A 338 -2.01 -14.19 1.33
CA PHE A 338 -2.97 -13.64 0.37
C PHE A 338 -2.32 -13.13 -0.93
N THR A 339 -1.01 -12.94 -0.92
CA THR A 339 -0.25 -12.41 -2.06
C THR A 339 0.70 -13.45 -2.70
N GLY A 340 0.72 -14.67 -2.18
CA GLY A 340 1.65 -15.71 -2.62
C GLY A 340 3.10 -15.38 -2.29
N GLY A 341 3.37 -14.88 -1.08
CA GLY A 341 4.69 -14.53 -0.58
C GLY A 341 5.11 -13.08 -0.89
N CYS A 342 6.42 -12.82 -0.98
CA CYS A 342 6.98 -11.50 -1.22
C CYS A 342 6.45 -10.86 -2.52
N ILE A 343 6.01 -9.60 -2.42
CA ILE A 343 5.42 -8.83 -3.53
C ILE A 343 6.40 -7.86 -4.22
N ALA A 344 7.63 -7.77 -3.74
CA ALA A 344 8.67 -6.87 -4.22
C ALA A 344 9.24 -7.26 -5.60
N GLY A 345 10.22 -6.52 -6.10
CA GLY A 345 10.87 -6.79 -7.38
C GLY A 345 9.93 -6.75 -8.57
N GLY A 346 8.91 -5.89 -8.51
CA GLY A 346 7.93 -5.72 -9.57
C GLY A 346 6.81 -6.77 -9.59
N LYS A 347 6.76 -7.75 -8.67
CA LYS A 347 5.68 -8.76 -8.66
C LYS A 347 4.32 -8.10 -8.46
N LEU A 348 4.16 -7.27 -7.42
CA LEU A 348 3.01 -6.38 -7.26
C LEU A 348 3.44 -4.92 -7.13
N TYR A 349 4.66 -4.64 -6.66
CA TYR A 349 5.17 -3.29 -6.59
C TYR A 349 6.70 -3.22 -6.77
N CYS A 350 7.19 -2.03 -7.10
CA CYS A 350 8.57 -1.61 -6.98
C CYS A 350 8.65 -0.20 -6.40
N HIS A 351 9.84 0.22 -6.00
CA HIS A 351 10.10 1.52 -5.43
C HIS A 351 11.01 2.35 -6.34
N ILE A 352 10.75 3.63 -6.48
CA ILE A 352 11.59 4.60 -7.18
C ILE A 352 11.95 5.69 -6.18
N ASN A 353 13.20 5.74 -5.76
CA ASN A 353 13.67 6.73 -4.82
C ASN A 353 13.82 8.12 -5.45
N ALA A 354 14.03 9.14 -4.63
CA ALA A 354 14.14 10.53 -5.09
C ALA A 354 15.41 10.82 -5.93
N ALA A 355 16.38 9.91 -5.98
CA ALA A 355 17.53 9.96 -6.88
C ALA A 355 17.24 9.31 -8.24
N GLY A 356 16.09 8.64 -8.39
CA GLY A 356 15.65 7.98 -9.62
C GLY A 356 16.03 6.50 -9.72
N ASP A 357 16.63 5.90 -8.68
CA ASP A 357 16.96 4.48 -8.68
C ASP A 357 15.70 3.64 -8.50
N VAL A 358 15.63 2.53 -9.26
CA VAL A 358 14.49 1.61 -9.21
C VAL A 358 14.84 0.41 -8.35
N GLU A 359 14.28 0.36 -7.17
CA GLU A 359 14.55 -0.60 -6.12
C GLU A 359 13.46 -1.67 -6.05
N PRO A 360 13.78 -2.91 -5.62
CA PRO A 360 12.78 -3.96 -5.52
C PRO A 360 11.73 -3.69 -4.43
N CYS A 361 12.12 -3.02 -3.35
CA CYS A 361 11.33 -2.79 -2.16
C CYS A 361 11.77 -1.50 -1.47
N VAL A 362 10.82 -0.79 -0.86
CA VAL A 362 11.08 0.42 -0.07
C VAL A 362 12.05 0.20 1.12
N PHE A 363 12.26 -1.05 1.52
CA PHE A 363 13.19 -1.44 2.58
C PHE A 363 14.48 -2.10 2.05
N ILE A 364 14.65 -2.19 0.74
CA ILE A 364 15.81 -2.80 0.08
C ILE A 364 16.45 -1.75 -0.82
N HIS A 365 17.40 -1.02 -0.26
CA HIS A 365 18.08 0.10 -0.90
C HIS A 365 19.22 -0.39 -1.79
N TYR A 366 18.86 -1.20 -2.80
CA TYR A 366 19.78 -1.74 -3.80
C TYR A 366 19.16 -1.64 -5.19
N SER A 367 19.94 -1.18 -6.17
CA SER A 367 19.49 -1.07 -7.55
C SER A 367 20.65 -1.27 -8.55
N GLY A 368 20.31 -1.64 -9.77
CA GLY A 368 21.17 -1.66 -10.94
C GLY A 368 20.62 -0.83 -12.10
N ALA A 369 19.57 -0.01 -11.83
CA ALA A 369 18.92 0.78 -12.88
C ALA A 369 18.32 2.08 -12.33
N ASN A 370 18.44 3.15 -13.10
CA ASN A 370 17.94 4.48 -12.77
C ASN A 370 17.02 4.99 -13.89
N ILE A 371 15.87 5.58 -13.53
CA ILE A 371 14.92 6.11 -14.51
C ILE A 371 15.47 7.26 -15.36
N ARG A 372 16.51 7.96 -14.91
CA ARG A 372 17.17 9.03 -15.68
C ARG A 372 17.96 8.50 -16.86
N GLU A 373 18.37 7.23 -16.81
CA GLU A 373 19.20 6.59 -17.82
C GLU A 373 18.43 5.62 -18.71
N LYS A 374 17.32 5.06 -18.19
CA LYS A 374 16.57 3.98 -18.81
C LYS A 374 15.07 4.27 -18.81
N SER A 375 14.32 3.65 -19.72
CA SER A 375 12.86 3.58 -19.65
C SER A 375 12.42 2.77 -18.44
N PHE A 376 11.15 2.96 -18.01
CA PHE A 376 10.62 2.21 -16.89
C PHE A 376 10.64 0.69 -17.15
N LEU A 377 10.30 0.27 -18.38
CA LEU A 377 10.39 -1.16 -18.75
C LEU A 377 11.82 -1.70 -18.63
N GLU A 378 12.83 -0.99 -19.12
CA GLU A 378 14.24 -1.40 -18.99
C GLU A 378 14.67 -1.48 -17.53
N CYS A 379 14.17 -0.58 -16.68
CA CYS A 379 14.39 -0.65 -15.23
C CYS A 379 13.75 -1.92 -14.61
N LEU A 380 12.54 -2.30 -15.03
CA LEU A 380 11.90 -3.53 -14.57
C LEU A 380 12.63 -4.80 -15.05
N GLN A 381 13.37 -4.71 -16.14
CA GLN A 381 14.17 -5.81 -16.69
C GLN A 381 15.59 -5.89 -16.11
N GLN A 382 15.94 -5.07 -15.12
CA GLN A 382 17.27 -5.09 -14.49
C GLN A 382 17.60 -6.46 -13.87
N PRO A 383 18.89 -6.82 -13.77
CA PRO A 383 19.33 -8.12 -13.26
C PRO A 383 18.79 -8.44 -11.85
N LEU A 384 18.73 -7.46 -10.94
CA LEU A 384 18.21 -7.68 -9.59
C LEU A 384 16.73 -8.10 -9.60
N PHE A 385 15.90 -7.47 -10.44
CA PHE A 385 14.46 -7.84 -10.55
C PHE A 385 14.28 -9.23 -11.19
N LYS A 386 15.16 -9.62 -12.10
CA LYS A 386 15.18 -11.00 -12.63
C LYS A 386 15.53 -12.02 -11.56
N GLU A 387 16.48 -11.73 -10.66
CA GLU A 387 16.77 -12.59 -9.52
C GLU A 387 15.56 -12.67 -8.55
N TYR A 388 14.85 -11.56 -8.31
CA TYR A 388 13.59 -11.58 -7.55
C TYR A 388 12.54 -12.49 -8.20
N ARG A 389 12.26 -12.31 -9.49
CA ARG A 389 11.29 -13.11 -10.22
C ARG A 389 11.61 -14.60 -10.19
N LYS A 390 12.88 -14.94 -10.31
CA LYS A 390 13.38 -16.32 -10.28
C LYS A 390 13.28 -16.94 -8.88
N GLY A 391 13.49 -16.16 -7.83
CA GLY A 391 13.51 -16.64 -6.45
C GLY A 391 12.15 -16.68 -5.77
N GLN A 392 11.17 -15.92 -6.25
CA GLN A 392 9.83 -15.83 -5.64
C GLN A 392 8.96 -17.06 -5.92
N PRO A 393 8.22 -17.56 -4.90
CA PRO A 393 8.30 -17.12 -3.50
C PRO A 393 9.59 -17.60 -2.84
N PHE A 394 10.25 -16.75 -2.07
CA PHE A 394 11.50 -17.09 -1.38
C PHE A 394 11.32 -18.18 -0.31
N ASN A 395 10.09 -18.43 0.11
CA ASN A 395 9.72 -19.46 1.05
C ASN A 395 8.31 -19.97 0.74
N ASN A 396 8.08 -21.28 0.80
CA ASN A 396 6.75 -21.86 0.64
C ASN A 396 5.84 -21.56 1.84
N ASN A 397 6.40 -21.30 3.01
CA ASN A 397 5.69 -20.75 4.14
C ASN A 397 5.62 -19.22 3.97
N HIS A 398 4.47 -18.72 3.55
CA HIS A 398 4.27 -17.31 3.25
C HIS A 398 4.18 -16.40 4.49
N LEU A 399 4.25 -16.94 5.70
CA LEU A 399 4.53 -16.18 6.92
C LEU A 399 6.02 -15.77 7.03
N ARG A 400 6.85 -16.23 6.08
CA ARG A 400 8.28 -15.92 5.97
C ARG A 400 8.61 -15.41 4.55
N PRO A 401 7.95 -14.32 4.07
CA PRO A 401 8.05 -13.93 2.66
C PRO A 401 9.34 -13.17 2.30
N CYS A 402 9.98 -12.45 3.24
CA CYS A 402 11.01 -11.47 2.92
C CYS A 402 12.41 -12.10 2.73
N PRO A 403 13.11 -11.79 1.63
CA PRO A 403 14.46 -12.30 1.38
C PRO A 403 15.54 -11.62 2.23
N MET A 404 15.20 -10.60 3.03
CA MET A 404 16.09 -9.91 3.96
C MET A 404 15.78 -10.28 5.41
N LEU A 405 14.50 -10.13 5.83
CA LEU A 405 14.12 -10.25 7.23
C LEU A 405 13.99 -11.70 7.69
N GLU A 406 13.35 -12.56 6.88
CA GLU A 406 13.05 -13.95 7.27
C GLU A 406 13.91 -15.00 6.55
N ASN A 407 14.54 -14.63 5.43
CA ASN A 407 15.41 -15.51 4.65
C ASN A 407 16.67 -14.72 4.24
N PRO A 408 17.48 -14.28 5.22
CA PRO A 408 18.58 -13.33 5.00
C PRO A 408 19.71 -13.85 4.10
N GLU A 409 19.73 -15.13 3.79
CA GLU A 409 20.67 -15.75 2.86
C GLU A 409 20.41 -15.41 1.39
N TYR A 410 19.19 -14.98 1.01
CA TYR A 410 18.85 -14.76 -0.40
C TYR A 410 19.33 -13.41 -0.92
N LEU A 411 19.12 -12.32 -0.19
CA LEU A 411 19.42 -10.98 -0.70
C LEU A 411 20.89 -10.77 -1.04
N PRO A 412 21.88 -11.20 -0.21
CA PRO A 412 23.30 -11.07 -0.57
C PRO A 412 23.65 -11.80 -1.88
N GLN A 413 23.08 -13.01 -2.07
CA GLN A 413 23.31 -13.77 -3.29
C GLN A 413 22.70 -13.09 -4.52
N MET A 414 21.50 -12.49 -4.40
CA MET A 414 20.86 -11.77 -5.49
C MET A 414 21.63 -10.51 -5.85
N VAL A 415 22.09 -9.75 -4.87
CA VAL A 415 22.93 -8.55 -5.09
C VAL A 415 24.23 -8.92 -5.76
N ALA A 416 24.95 -9.96 -5.27
CA ALA A 416 26.20 -10.41 -5.85
C ALA A 416 26.05 -10.88 -7.32
N ARG A 417 24.97 -11.63 -7.63
CA ARG A 417 24.70 -12.12 -8.99
C ARG A 417 24.26 -11.04 -9.96
N SER A 418 23.53 -10.04 -9.46
CA SER A 418 23.00 -8.95 -10.28
C SER A 418 23.97 -7.80 -10.49
N GLY A 419 25.00 -7.66 -9.65
CA GLY A 419 25.89 -6.51 -9.63
C GLY A 419 25.20 -5.22 -9.14
N ALA A 420 24.05 -5.34 -8.46
CA ALA A 420 23.36 -4.19 -7.86
C ALA A 420 24.22 -3.54 -6.78
N HIS A 421 24.07 -2.22 -6.63
CA HIS A 421 24.80 -1.42 -5.64
C HIS A 421 23.83 -0.79 -4.65
N SER A 422 24.35 -0.38 -3.48
CA SER A 422 23.59 0.37 -2.51
C SER A 422 23.17 1.73 -3.06
N THR A 423 21.95 2.12 -2.80
CA THR A 423 21.36 3.42 -3.17
C THR A 423 21.31 4.39 -1.99
N ASP A 424 21.80 3.98 -0.82
CA ASP A 424 21.99 4.85 0.33
C ASP A 424 23.10 5.87 0.04
N LEU A 425 22.84 7.15 0.30
CA LEU A 425 23.76 8.24 -0.02
C LEU A 425 24.56 8.72 1.20
N GLU A 426 24.00 8.62 2.41
CA GLU A 426 24.61 9.16 3.61
C GLU A 426 25.44 8.12 4.38
N ALA A 427 24.93 6.90 4.49
CA ALA A 427 25.61 5.81 5.18
C ALA A 427 25.34 4.47 4.48
N PRO A 428 25.93 4.21 3.29
CA PRO A 428 25.72 2.98 2.55
C PRO A 428 26.13 1.77 3.39
N GLU A 429 25.18 0.86 3.59
CA GLU A 429 25.39 -0.39 4.33
C GLU A 429 25.66 -1.54 3.34
N SER A 430 26.60 -2.44 3.67
CA SER A 430 26.80 -3.64 2.89
C SER A 430 25.62 -4.59 3.06
N VAL A 431 25.27 -5.31 1.99
CA VAL A 431 24.12 -6.24 2.02
C VAL A 431 24.32 -7.37 3.04
N GLU A 432 25.57 -7.80 3.25
CA GLU A 432 25.93 -8.79 4.26
C GLU A 432 25.65 -8.26 5.66
N HIS A 433 26.06 -7.03 5.98
CA HIS A 433 25.79 -6.42 7.28
C HIS A 433 24.30 -6.26 7.53
N LEU A 434 23.56 -5.76 6.54
CA LEU A 434 22.11 -5.60 6.58
C LEU A 434 21.40 -6.93 6.87
N CYS A 435 21.78 -8.00 6.19
CA CYS A 435 21.17 -9.32 6.36
C CYS A 435 21.61 -10.00 7.67
N ASN A 436 22.87 -9.86 8.08
CA ASN A 436 23.37 -10.43 9.33
C ASN A 436 22.61 -9.88 10.56
N LYS A 437 22.17 -8.63 10.53
CA LYS A 437 21.30 -8.05 11.58
C LYS A 437 19.97 -8.83 11.71
N CYS A 438 19.49 -9.45 10.65
CA CYS A 438 18.21 -10.16 10.60
C CYS A 438 18.32 -11.65 10.94
N GLU A 439 19.53 -12.25 10.97
CA GLU A 439 19.71 -13.70 11.16
C GLU A 439 19.09 -14.22 12.48
N SER A 440 19.34 -13.53 13.59
CA SER A 440 18.79 -13.91 14.90
C SER A 440 17.25 -13.86 14.88
N TYR A 441 16.67 -12.82 14.29
CA TYR A 441 15.24 -12.69 14.13
C TYR A 441 14.66 -13.83 13.27
N ALA A 442 15.26 -14.09 12.10
CA ALA A 442 14.82 -15.15 11.19
C ALA A 442 14.88 -16.53 11.86
N ALA A 443 15.95 -16.81 12.61
CA ALA A 443 16.12 -18.07 13.33
C ALA A 443 15.07 -18.26 14.44
N CYS A 444 14.76 -17.19 15.18
CA CYS A 444 13.74 -17.22 16.24
C CYS A 444 12.31 -17.34 15.68
N TRP A 445 12.00 -16.64 14.58
CA TRP A 445 10.66 -16.66 13.98
C TRP A 445 10.35 -17.98 13.27
N ARG A 446 11.34 -18.63 12.65
CA ARG A 446 11.17 -19.84 11.84
C ARG A 446 10.31 -20.93 12.51
N PRO A 447 10.63 -21.41 13.74
CA PRO A 447 9.86 -22.49 14.37
C PRO A 447 8.39 -22.14 14.59
N GLU A 448 8.09 -20.91 15.02
CA GLU A 448 6.71 -20.47 15.26
C GLU A 448 5.96 -20.29 13.93
N ALA A 449 6.61 -19.73 12.91
CA ALA A 449 6.02 -19.59 11.59
C ALA A 449 5.69 -20.95 10.95
N GLU A 450 6.56 -21.97 11.10
CA GLU A 450 6.33 -23.33 10.62
C GLU A 450 5.14 -23.97 11.35
N LYS A 451 5.09 -23.84 12.66
CA LYS A 451 3.97 -24.35 13.47
C LYS A 451 2.65 -23.71 13.06
N LEU A 452 2.58 -22.39 12.96
CA LEU A 452 1.36 -21.65 12.57
C LEU A 452 0.92 -22.02 11.15
N TRP A 453 1.87 -22.13 10.22
CA TRP A 453 1.58 -22.51 8.85
C TRP A 453 1.00 -23.92 8.76
N ASP A 454 1.61 -24.90 9.45
CA ASP A 454 1.13 -26.27 9.49
C ASP A 454 -0.25 -26.39 10.16
N GLU A 455 -0.53 -25.59 11.20
CA GLU A 455 -1.84 -25.58 11.87
C GLU A 455 -2.95 -25.05 10.95
N GLU A 456 -2.68 -24.04 10.12
CA GLU A 456 -3.64 -23.45 9.18
C GLU A 456 -3.82 -24.26 7.89
N HIS A 457 -2.82 -25.10 7.50
CA HIS A 457 -2.82 -25.85 6.25
C HIS A 457 -2.85 -27.39 6.46
N ARG A 458 -3.19 -27.86 7.68
CA ARG A 458 -3.50 -29.29 7.88
C ARG A 458 -4.84 -29.58 7.24
N GLU A 459 -4.78 -30.43 6.18
CA GLU A 459 -5.97 -31.04 5.56
C GLU A 459 -6.72 -31.98 6.52
#